data_83ca6cf40d388f0925eb38394c98a93b
#
_entry.id   83ca6cf40d388f0925eb38394c98a93b
#
_cell.length_a   1.000
_cell.length_b   1.000
_cell.length_c   1.000
_cell.angle_alpha   90.00
_cell.angle_beta   90.00
_cell.angle_gamma   90.00
#
_symmetry.space_group_name_H-M   'P 1'
#
loop_
_entity.id
_entity.type
_entity.pdbx_description
1 polymer ?
#
loop_
_entity_poly.entity_id
_entity_poly.type
_entity_poly.pdbx_seq_one_letter_code
_entity_poly.pdbx_strand_id
1 'polypeptide(L)'
;RDLHLSLRRQRQMCIRDSLYRIAREEKCTAVVLGHHQDDILETFFLNLFHGGKLSSMPPKLINDEGDLLVLRPLASISEKDCERFSNYMKFPIIPCDLCGSQDGLERKKIKKMLEQWELDFPGRKKIMYKALSNSRPSHLMDRSLFNFANLDRNRL
;
A
#
# COMPACT_ATOMS: atom_id res chain seq x y z
N ARG A 1 -9.98 -21.72 -11.04
CA ARG A 1 -9.56 -20.90 -9.87
C ARG A 1 -8.75 -19.67 -10.26
N ASP A 2 -7.97 -19.77 -11.36
CA ASP A 2 -7.06 -18.70 -11.81
C ASP A 2 -7.73 -17.62 -12.68
N LEU A 3 -8.85 -17.92 -13.32
CA LEU A 3 -9.57 -17.00 -14.22
C LEU A 3 -10.15 -15.78 -13.46
N HIS A 4 -10.62 -15.96 -12.24
CA HIS A 4 -11.17 -14.89 -11.41
C HIS A 4 -10.12 -13.92 -10.88
N LEU A 5 -8.89 -14.38 -10.63
CA LEU A 5 -7.76 -13.55 -10.21
C LEU A 5 -7.25 -12.69 -11.36
N SER A 6 -7.27 -13.21 -12.60
CA SER A 6 -6.85 -12.47 -13.80
C SER A 6 -7.82 -11.33 -14.14
N LEU A 7 -9.13 -11.58 -14.09
CA LEU A 7 -10.18 -10.57 -14.37
C LEU A 7 -10.18 -9.40 -13.38
N ARG A 8 -9.69 -9.63 -12.15
CA ARG A 8 -9.55 -8.60 -11.13
C ARG A 8 -8.32 -7.75 -11.25
N ARG A 9 -7.15 -8.38 -11.50
CA ARG A 9 -5.95 -7.63 -11.89
C ARG A 9 -6.28 -6.72 -13.08
N GLN A 10 -7.02 -7.22 -14.06
CA GLN A 10 -7.49 -6.43 -15.19
C GLN A 10 -8.39 -5.26 -14.77
N ARG A 11 -9.33 -5.44 -13.84
CA ARG A 11 -10.24 -4.35 -13.41
C ARG A 11 -9.54 -3.27 -12.57
N GLN A 12 -8.66 -3.63 -11.65
CA GLN A 12 -7.85 -2.65 -10.90
C GLN A 12 -6.83 -1.94 -11.81
N MET A 13 -6.23 -2.66 -12.76
CA MET A 13 -5.43 -2.05 -13.81
C MET A 13 -6.28 -1.08 -14.62
N CYS A 14 -7.51 -1.44 -15.02
CA CYS A 14 -8.39 -0.55 -15.79
C CYS A 14 -8.72 0.78 -15.07
N ILE A 15 -8.93 0.78 -13.75
CA ILE A 15 -9.21 2.03 -13.01
C ILE A 15 -7.94 2.88 -12.95
N ARG A 16 -6.80 2.31 -12.57
CA ARG A 16 -5.52 3.00 -12.52
C ARG A 16 -5.12 3.53 -13.89
N ASP A 17 -5.25 2.70 -14.92
CA ASP A 17 -4.91 3.08 -16.29
C ASP A 17 -5.84 4.19 -16.81
N SER A 18 -7.13 4.16 -16.44
CA SER A 18 -8.07 5.23 -16.75
C SER A 18 -7.68 6.55 -16.08
N LEU A 19 -7.27 6.52 -14.80
CA LEU A 19 -6.79 7.72 -14.10
C LEU A 19 -5.52 8.28 -14.76
N TYR A 20 -4.56 7.42 -15.12
CA TYR A 20 -3.34 7.85 -15.79
C TYR A 20 -3.61 8.39 -17.19
N ARG A 21 -4.53 7.79 -17.93
CA ARG A 21 -4.98 8.30 -19.24
C ARG A 21 -5.58 9.70 -19.10
N ILE A 22 -6.53 9.90 -18.19
CA ILE A 22 -7.16 11.20 -17.94
C ILE A 22 -6.10 12.23 -17.52
N ALA A 23 -5.19 11.86 -16.63
CA ALA A 23 -4.12 12.76 -16.21
C ALA A 23 -3.25 13.22 -17.37
N ARG A 24 -2.97 12.34 -18.34
CA ARG A 24 -2.22 12.71 -19.56
C ARG A 24 -3.04 13.61 -20.49
N GLU A 25 -4.32 13.27 -20.70
CA GLU A 25 -5.24 14.09 -21.50
C GLU A 25 -5.34 15.52 -20.96
N GLU A 26 -5.42 15.66 -19.62
CA GLU A 26 -5.46 16.94 -18.90
C GLU A 26 -4.08 17.56 -18.68
N LYS A 27 -3.01 16.98 -19.25
CA LYS A 27 -1.62 17.47 -19.13
C LYS A 27 -1.14 17.60 -17.67
N CYS A 28 -1.66 16.76 -16.78
CA CYS A 28 -1.21 16.71 -15.41
C CYS A 28 0.17 16.03 -15.33
N THR A 29 1.00 16.47 -14.39
CA THR A 29 2.32 15.85 -14.11
C THR A 29 2.27 14.88 -12.94
N ALA A 30 1.16 14.85 -12.21
CA ALA A 30 0.97 14.01 -11.05
C ALA A 30 -0.48 13.55 -10.86
N VAL A 31 -0.62 12.39 -10.22
CA VAL A 31 -1.90 11.86 -9.72
C VAL A 31 -1.82 11.80 -8.20
N VAL A 32 -2.80 12.38 -7.51
CA VAL A 32 -2.89 12.38 -6.05
C VAL A 32 -3.93 11.36 -5.62
N LEU A 33 -3.54 10.44 -4.75
CA LEU A 33 -4.40 9.36 -4.24
C LEU A 33 -4.61 9.50 -2.73
N GLY A 34 -5.83 9.24 -2.27
CA GLY A 34 -6.24 9.37 -0.87
C GLY A 34 -5.83 8.23 0.05
N HIS A 35 -4.84 7.40 -0.34
CA HIS A 35 -4.38 6.30 0.50
C HIS A 35 -3.77 6.83 1.80
N HIS A 36 -4.17 6.23 2.91
CA HIS A 36 -3.72 6.56 4.27
C HIS A 36 -2.83 5.46 4.87
N GLN A 37 -2.35 5.67 6.09
CA GLN A 37 -1.42 4.76 6.78
C GLN A 37 -1.93 3.31 6.85
N ASP A 38 -3.21 3.12 7.14
CA ASP A 38 -3.81 1.79 7.29
C ASP A 38 -3.86 1.06 5.93
N ASP A 39 -4.17 1.74 4.81
CA ASP A 39 -4.07 1.16 3.46
C ASP A 39 -2.66 0.67 3.12
N ILE A 40 -1.65 1.41 3.55
CA ILE A 40 -0.24 1.08 3.33
C ILE A 40 0.12 -0.18 4.10
N LEU A 41 -0.31 -0.28 5.36
CA LEU A 41 -0.11 -1.48 6.19
C LEU A 41 -0.89 -2.68 5.63
N GLU A 42 -2.16 -2.52 5.29
CA GLU A 42 -2.96 -3.58 4.67
C GLU A 42 -2.30 -4.11 3.40
N THR A 43 -1.83 -3.21 2.53
CA THR A 43 -1.14 -3.60 1.29
C THR A 43 0.18 -4.31 1.58
N PHE A 44 0.93 -3.87 2.58
CA PHE A 44 2.15 -4.56 3.01
C PHE A 44 1.85 -6.00 3.45
N PHE A 45 0.87 -6.21 4.32
CA PHE A 45 0.51 -7.55 4.80
C PHE A 45 -0.13 -8.42 3.72
N LEU A 46 -0.89 -7.84 2.77
CA LEU A 46 -1.34 -8.57 1.58
C LEU A 46 -0.16 -9.09 0.75
N ASN A 47 0.83 -8.24 0.50
CA ASN A 47 2.02 -8.63 -0.24
C ASN A 47 2.85 -9.66 0.52
N LEU A 48 2.98 -9.51 1.84
CA LEU A 48 3.73 -10.42 2.70
C LEU A 48 3.09 -11.82 2.74
N PHE A 49 1.78 -11.91 2.98
CA PHE A 49 1.09 -13.19 3.20
C PHE A 49 0.69 -13.91 1.91
N HIS A 50 0.38 -13.16 0.85
CA HIS A 50 -0.14 -13.72 -0.39
C HIS A 50 0.79 -13.50 -1.59
N GLY A 51 1.65 -12.48 -1.54
CA GLY A 51 2.58 -12.15 -2.62
C GLY A 51 4.01 -12.62 -2.40
N GLY A 52 4.39 -13.01 -1.18
CA GLY A 52 5.77 -13.35 -0.82
C GLY A 52 6.74 -12.18 -1.04
N LYS A 53 6.27 -10.93 -0.87
CA LYS A 53 7.04 -9.72 -1.16
C LYS A 53 7.03 -8.76 0.01
N LEU A 54 8.19 -8.19 0.33
CA LEU A 54 8.32 -7.07 1.26
C LEU A 54 8.12 -5.76 0.51
N SER A 55 6.88 -5.44 0.16
CA SER A 55 6.54 -4.23 -0.59
C SER A 55 5.23 -3.62 -0.14
N SER A 56 5.11 -2.30 -0.26
CA SER A 56 3.91 -1.54 0.05
C SER A 56 3.78 -0.35 -0.91
N MET A 57 2.98 0.64 -0.54
CA MET A 57 2.74 1.85 -1.32
C MET A 57 3.53 3.02 -0.73
N PRO A 58 4.65 3.46 -1.35
CA PRO A 58 5.39 4.62 -0.84
C PRO A 58 4.57 5.90 -0.99
N PRO A 59 4.86 6.96 -0.18
CA PRO A 59 4.16 8.25 -0.26
C PRO A 59 4.29 8.93 -1.62
N LYS A 60 5.37 8.64 -2.34
CA LYS A 60 5.67 9.20 -3.67
C LYS A 60 6.40 8.16 -4.51
N LEU A 61 5.97 7.98 -5.74
CA LEU A 61 6.69 7.18 -6.74
C LEU A 61 6.39 7.71 -8.15
N ILE A 62 7.22 7.32 -9.10
CA ILE A 62 6.93 7.49 -10.52
C ILE A 62 6.19 6.25 -10.98
N ASN A 63 5.15 6.39 -11.83
CA ASN A 63 4.43 5.26 -12.41
C ASN A 63 5.35 4.37 -13.27
N ASP A 64 4.86 3.20 -13.66
CA ASP A 64 5.66 2.22 -14.41
C ASP A 64 6.10 2.74 -15.79
N GLU A 65 5.33 3.67 -16.40
CA GLU A 65 5.67 4.32 -17.67
C GLU A 65 6.68 5.48 -17.53
N GLY A 66 6.96 5.93 -16.31
CA GLY A 66 7.97 6.94 -16.02
C GLY A 66 7.54 8.39 -16.29
N ASP A 67 6.27 8.66 -16.55
CA ASP A 67 5.77 9.96 -17.00
C ASP A 67 4.89 10.71 -15.97
N LEU A 68 4.37 10.01 -14.95
CA LEU A 68 3.49 10.61 -13.94
C LEU A 68 4.00 10.34 -12.52
N LEU A 69 3.95 11.36 -11.68
CA LEU A 69 4.14 11.20 -10.25
C LEU A 69 2.85 10.68 -9.60
N VAL A 70 2.98 9.66 -8.75
CA VAL A 70 1.90 9.19 -7.89
C VAL A 70 2.19 9.66 -6.48
N LEU A 71 1.30 10.48 -5.93
CA LEU A 71 1.45 11.11 -4.62
C LEU A 71 0.38 10.59 -3.67
N ARG A 72 0.75 10.35 -2.40
CA ARG A 72 -0.15 9.92 -1.32
C ARG A 72 0.05 10.82 -0.09
N PRO A 73 -0.53 12.02 -0.08
CA PRO A 73 -0.30 12.99 1.00
C PRO A 73 -0.78 12.51 2.37
N LEU A 74 -1.75 11.59 2.42
CA LEU A 74 -2.28 11.02 3.66
C LEU A 74 -1.51 9.78 4.14
N ALA A 75 -0.39 9.42 3.51
CA ALA A 75 0.35 8.18 3.79
C ALA A 75 0.74 7.98 5.27
N SER A 76 0.95 9.05 6.03
CA SER A 76 1.29 9.01 7.46
C SER A 76 0.13 9.31 8.40
N ILE A 77 -1.08 9.52 7.86
CA ILE A 77 -2.30 9.82 8.64
C ILE A 77 -3.08 8.52 8.85
N SER A 78 -3.55 8.28 10.06
CA SER A 78 -4.37 7.09 10.37
C SER A 78 -5.77 7.20 9.75
N GLU A 79 -6.39 6.07 9.39
CA GLU A 79 -7.78 6.02 8.94
C GLU A 79 -8.71 6.71 9.97
N LYS A 80 -8.49 6.45 11.25
CA LYS A 80 -9.28 7.05 12.35
C LYS A 80 -9.22 8.58 12.36
N ASP A 81 -8.06 9.18 12.06
CA ASP A 81 -7.94 10.64 11.99
C ASP A 81 -8.61 11.19 10.74
N CYS A 82 -8.55 10.47 9.61
CA CYS A 82 -9.30 10.81 8.40
C CYS A 82 -10.82 10.77 8.66
N GLU A 83 -11.33 9.75 9.32
CA GLU A 83 -12.74 9.62 9.70
C GLU A 83 -13.18 10.77 10.63
N ARG A 84 -12.39 11.08 11.67
CA ARG A 84 -12.67 12.19 12.58
C ARG A 84 -12.77 13.52 11.85
N PHE A 85 -11.81 13.77 10.96
CA PHE A 85 -11.78 14.99 10.16
C PHE A 85 -13.00 15.09 9.22
N SER A 86 -13.32 13.99 8.51
CA SER A 86 -14.44 13.96 7.58
C SER A 86 -15.79 14.17 8.30
N ASN A 87 -15.95 13.58 9.49
CA ASN A 87 -17.15 13.78 10.32
C ASN A 87 -17.26 15.23 10.83
N TYR A 88 -16.14 15.83 11.26
CA TYR A 88 -16.10 17.23 11.67
C TYR A 88 -16.49 18.18 10.52
N MET A 89 -15.94 17.92 9.33
CA MET A 89 -16.22 18.71 8.13
C MET A 89 -17.55 18.37 7.45
N LYS A 90 -18.26 17.32 7.93
CA LYS A 90 -19.52 16.83 7.35
C LYS A 90 -19.41 16.53 5.85
N PHE A 91 -18.31 15.90 5.43
CA PHE A 91 -18.14 15.53 4.03
C PHE A 91 -19.22 14.52 3.60
N PRO A 92 -19.79 14.65 2.40
CA PRO A 92 -20.74 13.68 1.86
C PRO A 92 -19.99 12.40 1.46
N ILE A 93 -19.89 11.44 2.40
CA ILE A 93 -19.25 10.16 2.14
C ILE A 93 -20.25 9.24 1.46
N ILE A 94 -19.92 8.76 0.27
CA ILE A 94 -20.69 7.73 -0.44
C ILE A 94 -20.29 6.37 0.12
N PRO A 95 -21.22 5.59 0.71
CA PRO A 95 -20.93 4.24 1.17
C PRO A 95 -20.44 3.38 0.01
N CYS A 96 -19.33 2.66 0.19
CA CYS A 96 -18.77 1.78 -0.82
C CYS A 96 -19.27 0.35 -0.62
N ASP A 97 -20.45 0.03 -1.14
CA ASP A 97 -21.00 -1.34 -1.15
C ASP A 97 -20.56 -2.19 -2.34
N LEU A 98 -19.75 -1.61 -3.25
CA LEU A 98 -19.40 -2.19 -4.54
C LEU A 98 -18.27 -3.23 -4.52
N CYS A 99 -17.59 -3.43 -3.39
CA CYS A 99 -16.43 -4.33 -3.30
C CYS A 99 -16.77 -5.73 -2.74
N GLY A 100 -17.72 -6.44 -3.38
CA GLY A 100 -18.02 -7.85 -3.10
C GLY A 100 -16.97 -8.85 -3.59
N SER A 101 -15.72 -8.45 -3.65
CA SER A 101 -14.63 -9.20 -4.26
C SER A 101 -13.80 -10.00 -3.24
N GLN A 102 -13.17 -11.16 -3.61
CA GLN A 102 -12.31 -11.98 -2.72
C GLN A 102 -11.13 -11.19 -2.15
N ASP A 103 -10.51 -10.27 -2.94
CA ASP A 103 -9.46 -9.37 -2.43
C ASP A 103 -10.00 -8.42 -1.36
N GLY A 104 -11.28 -8.03 -1.47
CA GLY A 104 -11.98 -7.31 -0.42
C GLY A 104 -12.14 -8.14 0.87
N LEU A 105 -12.30 -9.46 0.76
CA LEU A 105 -12.38 -10.35 1.92
C LEU A 105 -11.02 -10.52 2.61
N GLU A 106 -9.94 -10.74 1.85
CA GLU A 106 -8.59 -10.86 2.41
C GLU A 106 -8.14 -9.54 3.03
N ARG A 107 -8.39 -8.42 2.37
CA ARG A 107 -8.13 -7.09 2.93
C ARG A 107 -8.90 -6.85 4.22
N LYS A 108 -10.20 -7.23 4.29
CA LYS A 108 -11.01 -7.14 5.52
C LYS A 108 -10.45 -8.00 6.65
N LYS A 109 -9.94 -9.20 6.35
CA LYS A 109 -9.29 -10.07 7.36
C LYS A 109 -8.02 -9.41 7.91
N ILE A 110 -7.18 -8.87 7.03
CA ILE A 110 -5.95 -8.16 7.42
C ILE A 110 -6.30 -6.91 8.24
N LYS A 111 -7.29 -6.13 7.83
CA LYS A 111 -7.77 -4.97 8.59
C LYS A 111 -8.16 -5.38 10.02
N LYS A 112 -9.01 -6.40 10.18
CA LYS A 112 -9.40 -6.91 11.50
C LYS A 112 -8.22 -7.39 12.34
N MET A 113 -7.26 -8.07 11.73
CA MET A 113 -6.02 -8.51 12.39
C MET A 113 -5.21 -7.31 12.90
N LEU A 114 -5.04 -6.28 12.08
CA LEU A 114 -4.33 -5.05 12.44
C LEU A 114 -5.05 -4.27 13.54
N GLU A 115 -6.38 -4.24 13.51
CA GLU A 115 -7.21 -3.63 14.55
C GLU A 115 -7.05 -4.39 15.87
N GLN A 116 -7.09 -5.72 15.84
CA GLN A 116 -6.88 -6.54 17.04
C GLN A 116 -5.48 -6.31 17.62
N TRP A 117 -4.46 -6.28 16.79
CA TRP A 117 -3.09 -6.01 17.25
C TRP A 117 -2.91 -4.60 17.83
N GLU A 118 -3.63 -3.62 17.34
CA GLU A 118 -3.62 -2.27 17.91
C GLU A 118 -4.35 -2.20 19.25
N LEU A 119 -5.41 -3.02 19.46
CA LEU A 119 -6.10 -3.16 20.74
C LEU A 119 -5.21 -3.86 21.79
N ASP A 120 -4.56 -4.96 21.39
CA ASP A 120 -3.69 -5.73 22.28
C ASP A 120 -2.42 -4.92 22.68
N PHE A 121 -1.93 -4.10 21.77
CA PHE A 121 -0.71 -3.30 21.94
C PHE A 121 -0.88 -1.93 21.29
N PRO A 122 -1.39 -0.93 22.01
CA PRO A 122 -1.60 0.42 21.49
C PRO A 122 -0.33 1.04 20.91
N GLY A 123 -0.43 1.61 19.70
CA GLY A 123 0.68 2.19 18.94
C GLY A 123 1.42 1.20 18.04
N ARG A 124 0.99 -0.07 17.97
CA ARG A 124 1.62 -1.10 17.12
C ARG A 124 1.55 -0.77 15.65
N LYS A 125 0.43 -0.26 15.14
CA LYS A 125 0.30 0.18 13.74
C LYS A 125 1.36 1.23 13.40
N LYS A 126 1.59 2.19 14.27
CA LYS A 126 2.61 3.24 14.09
C LYS A 126 4.04 2.67 14.05
N ILE A 127 4.33 1.68 14.90
CA ILE A 127 5.63 0.99 14.92
C ILE A 127 5.84 0.20 13.63
N MET A 128 4.83 -0.57 13.18
CA MET A 128 4.90 -1.31 11.92
C MET A 128 5.08 -0.38 10.72
N TYR A 129 4.36 0.74 10.67
CA TYR A 129 4.52 1.74 9.63
C TYR A 129 5.94 2.33 9.60
N LYS A 130 6.49 2.66 10.78
CA LYS A 130 7.87 3.13 10.91
C LYS A 130 8.89 2.09 10.40
N ALA A 131 8.62 0.79 10.61
CA ALA A 131 9.50 -0.28 10.15
C ALA A 131 9.63 -0.32 8.63
N LEU A 132 8.59 0.08 7.86
CA LEU A 132 8.63 0.14 6.40
C LEU A 132 9.66 1.16 5.86
N SER A 133 9.99 2.19 6.66
CA SER A 133 11.01 3.19 6.32
C SER A 133 12.37 2.92 7.01
N ASN A 134 12.52 1.79 7.67
CA ASN A 134 13.72 1.45 8.44
C ASN A 134 14.20 0.02 8.14
N SER A 135 14.36 -0.29 6.87
CA SER A 135 14.90 -1.57 6.44
C SER A 135 16.42 -1.60 6.58
N ARG A 136 16.95 -2.79 6.88
CA ARG A 136 18.40 -3.05 6.88
C ARG A 136 18.71 -4.06 5.76
N PRO A 137 19.15 -3.62 4.57
CA PRO A 137 19.41 -4.50 3.44
C PRO A 137 20.33 -5.67 3.76
N SER A 138 21.38 -5.45 4.55
CA SER A 138 22.32 -6.49 4.97
C SER A 138 21.73 -7.60 5.86
N HIS A 139 20.50 -7.41 6.36
CA HIS A 139 19.77 -8.38 7.18
C HIS A 139 18.58 -8.99 6.43
N LEU A 140 18.45 -8.72 5.14
CA LEU A 140 17.44 -9.31 4.26
C LEU A 140 18.10 -10.36 3.36
N MET A 141 17.32 -11.36 2.93
CA MET A 141 17.82 -12.43 2.06
C MET A 141 17.75 -12.09 0.56
N ASP A 142 17.49 -10.85 0.21
CA ASP A 142 17.47 -10.37 -1.18
C ASP A 142 18.89 -10.03 -1.65
N ARG A 143 19.41 -10.84 -2.58
CA ARG A 143 20.77 -10.67 -3.12
C ARG A 143 20.93 -9.39 -3.96
N SER A 144 19.84 -8.84 -4.50
CA SER A 144 19.89 -7.57 -5.24
C SER A 144 20.11 -6.38 -4.31
N LEU A 145 19.69 -6.48 -3.06
CA LEU A 145 19.89 -5.46 -2.02
C LEU A 145 21.22 -5.63 -1.29
N PHE A 146 21.63 -6.89 -1.07
CA PHE A 146 22.88 -7.19 -0.36
C PHE A 146 23.43 -8.55 -0.76
N ASN A 147 24.64 -8.57 -1.30
CA ASN A 147 25.27 -9.79 -1.83
C ASN A 147 25.96 -10.60 -0.71
N PHE A 148 25.18 -11.21 0.19
CA PHE A 148 25.66 -12.04 1.28
C PHE A 148 26.33 -13.34 0.82
N ALA A 149 26.09 -13.79 -0.41
CA ALA A 149 26.68 -15.04 -0.94
C ALA A 149 28.18 -14.90 -1.25
N ASN A 150 28.65 -13.68 -1.46
CA ASN A 150 30.04 -13.38 -1.82
C ASN A 150 30.82 -12.68 -0.70
N LEU A 151 30.36 -12.81 0.56
CA LEU A 151 31.10 -12.32 1.71
C LEU A 151 32.32 -13.18 1.95
N ASP A 152 33.50 -12.59 1.85
CA ASP A 152 34.78 -13.20 2.18
C ASP A 152 35.38 -12.51 3.42
N ARG A 153 35.75 -13.32 4.42
CA ARG A 153 36.35 -12.86 5.68
C ARG A 153 37.66 -12.11 5.46
N ASN A 154 38.36 -12.37 4.35
CA ASN A 154 39.65 -11.76 4.05
C ASN A 154 39.55 -10.38 3.36
N ARG A 155 38.32 -9.85 3.15
CA ARG A 155 38.07 -8.52 2.57
C ARG A 155 37.52 -7.51 3.58
N LEU A 156 37.54 -7.84 4.85
CA LEU A 156 37.28 -6.95 5.98
C LEU A 156 38.63 -6.47 6.53
#